data_f947f4086bac6e92122c91434b2ac0ae
#
_entry.id   f947f4086bac6e92122c91434b2ac0ae
#
_cell.length_a   1.000
_cell.length_b   1.000
_cell.length_c   1.000
_cell.angle_alpha   90.00
_cell.angle_beta   90.00
_cell.angle_gamma   90.00
#
_symmetry.space_group_name_H-M   'P 1'
#
loop_
_entity.id
_entity.type
_entity.pdbx_description
1 polymer ?
#
loop_
_entity_poly.entity_id
_entity_poly.type
_entity_poly.pdbx_seq_one_letter_code
_entity_poly.pdbx_strand_id
1 'polypeptide(L)'
;LKGTDVFMNYPDHKSLDNVLNGVFDSYYKNWDYKYIIDRGPAGTEGNLELIKKHLNPNIKIIFLVRPILEVLASWIDWANKTPNSYLRKMKNPTEACHKLMNPEGQIAKELVCMHHLLKPENKHHVQFIDYDEIVMEPKKTINTIYKFLGIPKFKHNFKTFDQIKINGLGYDDSIFGEGMHTIKTKGLTKTKRNIKKILPKEIIDTYGKIQFV
;
A
#
# COMPACT_ATOMS: atom_id res chain seq x y z
N LEU A 1 13.83 9.96 -33.24
CA LEU A 1 13.89 8.88 -32.24
C LEU A 1 13.40 9.41 -30.89
N LYS A 2 12.33 8.82 -30.37
CA LYS A 2 11.94 9.09 -28.99
C LYS A 2 12.96 8.41 -28.10
N GLY A 3 13.47 9.10 -27.06
CA GLY A 3 14.56 8.59 -26.20
C GLY A 3 14.32 7.20 -25.62
N THR A 4 13.06 6.81 -25.39
CA THR A 4 12.65 5.47 -24.95
C THR A 4 12.97 4.37 -25.96
N ASP A 5 12.93 4.64 -27.25
CA ASP A 5 13.18 3.63 -28.30
C ASP A 5 14.65 3.19 -28.34
N VAL A 6 15.56 4.09 -27.98
CA VAL A 6 16.99 3.76 -27.89
C VAL A 6 17.27 2.79 -26.76
N PHE A 7 16.71 3.01 -25.58
CA PHE A 7 16.89 2.11 -24.42
C PHE A 7 16.23 0.75 -24.63
N MET A 8 15.09 0.70 -25.30
CA MET A 8 14.38 -0.56 -25.53
C MET A 8 15.06 -1.42 -26.61
N ASN A 9 15.58 -0.78 -27.65
CA ASN A 9 16.20 -1.50 -28.77
C ASN A 9 17.70 -1.78 -28.58
N TYR A 10 18.37 -0.96 -27.77
CA TYR A 10 19.82 -1.07 -27.51
C TYR A 10 20.12 -0.91 -26.00
N PRO A 11 19.65 -1.83 -25.16
CA PRO A 11 19.82 -1.69 -23.71
C PRO A 11 21.28 -1.92 -23.32
N ASP A 12 21.92 -0.90 -22.78
CA ASP A 12 23.16 -1.07 -22.01
C ASP A 12 22.82 -1.34 -20.54
N HIS A 13 22.62 -2.60 -20.20
CA HIS A 13 22.24 -3.03 -18.87
C HIS A 13 23.22 -2.58 -17.78
N LYS A 14 24.52 -2.54 -18.08
CA LYS A 14 25.53 -2.11 -17.12
C LYS A 14 25.43 -0.63 -16.81
N SER A 15 25.21 0.20 -17.82
CA SER A 15 24.99 1.63 -17.63
C SER A 15 23.68 1.92 -16.90
N LEU A 16 22.60 1.16 -17.18
CA LEU A 16 21.35 1.27 -16.46
C LEU A 16 21.49 0.86 -14.98
N ASP A 17 22.19 -0.22 -14.70
CA ASP A 17 22.49 -0.65 -13.34
C ASP A 17 23.28 0.43 -12.57
N ASN A 18 24.30 1.05 -13.22
CA ASN A 18 25.08 2.14 -12.61
C ASN A 18 24.20 3.38 -12.32
N VAL A 19 23.28 3.74 -13.24
CA VAL A 19 22.35 4.85 -13.02
C VAL A 19 21.43 4.55 -11.83
N LEU A 20 20.85 3.36 -11.75
CA LEU A 20 19.95 2.98 -10.67
C LEU A 20 20.69 2.98 -9.32
N ASN A 21 21.88 2.39 -9.24
CA ASN A 21 22.69 2.42 -8.03
C ASN A 21 23.02 3.86 -7.63
N GLY A 22 23.44 4.69 -8.57
CA GLY A 22 23.76 6.10 -8.31
C GLY A 22 22.54 6.91 -7.83
N VAL A 23 21.35 6.63 -8.34
CA VAL A 23 20.10 7.27 -7.87
C VAL A 23 19.82 6.91 -6.43
N PHE A 24 19.84 5.63 -6.07
CA PHE A 24 19.58 5.18 -4.70
C PHE A 24 20.63 5.68 -3.73
N ASP A 25 21.91 5.56 -4.06
CA ASP A 25 23.03 6.03 -3.21
C ASP A 25 22.94 7.54 -2.98
N SER A 26 22.60 8.32 -4.01
CA SER A 26 22.50 9.77 -3.91
C SER A 26 21.24 10.20 -3.14
N TYR A 27 20.13 9.52 -3.34
CA TYR A 27 18.87 9.86 -2.68
C TYR A 27 18.94 9.66 -1.17
N TYR A 28 19.52 8.56 -0.72
CA TYR A 28 19.60 8.23 0.70
C TYR A 28 20.90 8.71 1.38
N LYS A 29 21.86 9.30 0.64
CA LYS A 29 23.19 9.67 1.13
C LYS A 29 23.22 10.50 2.40
N ASN A 30 22.26 11.43 2.54
CA ASN A 30 22.20 12.35 3.67
C ASN A 30 21.16 11.94 4.72
N TRP A 31 20.61 10.73 4.61
CA TRP A 31 19.65 10.22 5.57
C TRP A 31 20.40 9.49 6.71
N ASP A 32 20.61 10.23 7.79
CA ASP A 32 21.24 9.67 9.01
C ASP A 32 20.19 8.94 9.87
N TYR A 33 19.57 7.92 9.29
CA TYR A 33 18.58 7.07 9.96
C TYR A 33 19.02 5.62 9.93
N LYS A 34 18.93 4.95 11.08
CA LYS A 34 19.23 3.52 11.18
C LYS A 34 18.26 2.65 10.37
N TYR A 35 17.02 3.08 10.25
CA TYR A 35 15.96 2.38 9.52
C TYR A 35 15.21 3.36 8.63
N ILE A 36 14.99 2.96 7.40
CA ILE A 36 14.19 3.70 6.42
C ILE A 36 12.96 2.87 6.13
N ILE A 37 11.79 3.48 6.26
CA ILE A 37 10.50 2.87 5.93
C ILE A 37 9.90 3.71 4.81
N ASP A 38 9.63 3.07 3.70
CA ASP A 38 8.97 3.69 2.56
C ASP A 38 7.63 3.02 2.27
N ARG A 39 6.75 3.73 1.58
CA ARG A 39 5.45 3.25 1.15
C ARG A 39 5.39 3.26 -0.37
N GLY A 40 5.26 2.08 -0.97
CA GLY A 40 5.20 1.98 -2.42
C GLY A 40 4.82 0.59 -2.90
N PRO A 41 4.68 0.39 -4.21
CA PRO A 41 4.34 -0.88 -4.84
C PRO A 41 5.54 -1.84 -4.90
N ALA A 42 6.27 -1.97 -3.79
CA ALA A 42 7.51 -2.77 -3.72
C ALA A 42 7.31 -4.26 -4.00
N GLY A 43 6.08 -4.77 -3.80
CA GLY A 43 5.78 -6.19 -3.95
C GLY A 43 5.46 -6.64 -5.37
N THR A 44 5.40 -5.76 -6.37
CA THR A 44 5.29 -6.18 -7.76
C THR A 44 6.56 -6.87 -8.23
N GLU A 45 6.46 -7.81 -9.16
CA GLU A 45 7.60 -8.63 -9.62
C GLU A 45 8.79 -7.76 -10.05
N GLY A 46 8.56 -6.80 -10.95
CA GLY A 46 9.64 -5.94 -11.43
C GLY A 46 10.23 -5.04 -10.35
N ASN A 47 9.41 -4.44 -9.48
CA ASN A 47 9.90 -3.57 -8.42
C ASN A 47 10.67 -4.36 -7.35
N LEU A 48 10.19 -5.53 -6.96
CA LEU A 48 10.88 -6.35 -5.97
C LEU A 48 12.27 -6.75 -6.46
N GLU A 49 12.40 -7.18 -7.71
CA GLU A 49 13.69 -7.56 -8.29
C GLU A 49 14.65 -6.35 -8.41
N LEU A 50 14.15 -5.19 -8.83
CA LEU A 50 14.95 -3.96 -8.86
C LEU A 50 15.44 -3.56 -7.46
N ILE A 51 14.57 -3.60 -6.46
CA ILE A 51 14.93 -3.27 -5.08
C ILE A 51 15.95 -4.25 -4.53
N LYS A 52 15.75 -5.55 -4.75
CA LYS A 52 16.70 -6.59 -4.32
C LYS A 52 18.06 -6.42 -4.96
N LYS A 53 18.10 -6.09 -6.26
CA LYS A 53 19.33 -5.95 -7.02
C LYS A 53 20.11 -4.68 -6.69
N HIS A 54 19.42 -3.54 -6.53
CA HIS A 54 20.04 -2.22 -6.53
C HIS A 54 19.98 -1.49 -5.19
N LEU A 55 19.11 -1.88 -4.28
CA LEU A 55 18.92 -1.19 -3.02
C LEU A 55 19.22 -2.09 -1.81
N ASN A 56 18.47 -3.17 -1.66
CA ASN A 56 18.58 -4.05 -0.51
C ASN A 56 18.15 -5.48 -0.84
N PRO A 57 19.10 -6.44 -0.95
CA PRO A 57 18.76 -7.84 -1.22
C PRO A 57 17.94 -8.50 -0.10
N ASN A 58 17.94 -7.92 1.10
CA ASN A 58 17.21 -8.39 2.26
C ASN A 58 15.98 -7.51 2.58
N ILE A 59 15.41 -6.85 1.58
CA ILE A 59 14.21 -6.01 1.77
C ILE A 59 13.13 -6.74 2.56
N LYS A 60 12.48 -6.03 3.46
CA LYS A 60 11.33 -6.51 4.23
C LYS A 60 10.09 -5.72 3.87
N ILE A 61 9.01 -6.41 3.55
CA ILE A 61 7.75 -5.83 3.12
C ILE A 61 6.68 -6.19 4.15
N ILE A 62 5.99 -5.18 4.67
CA ILE A 62 4.77 -5.37 5.46
C ILE A 62 3.59 -5.14 4.53
N PHE A 63 2.80 -6.18 4.29
CA PHE A 63 1.63 -6.12 3.43
C PHE A 63 0.35 -6.21 4.27
N LEU A 64 -0.44 -5.13 4.27
CA LEU A 64 -1.72 -5.10 4.97
C LEU A 64 -2.80 -5.77 4.13
N VAL A 65 -3.48 -6.75 4.72
CA VAL A 65 -4.58 -7.49 4.10
C VAL A 65 -5.90 -7.08 4.74
N ARG A 66 -6.93 -6.95 3.91
CA ARG A 66 -8.29 -6.62 4.36
C ARG A 66 -9.30 -7.30 3.45
N PRO A 67 -10.46 -7.78 3.96
CA PRO A 67 -11.50 -8.39 3.12
C PRO A 67 -11.88 -7.49 1.94
N ILE A 68 -11.93 -8.07 0.73
CA ILE A 68 -12.09 -7.32 -0.52
C ILE A 68 -13.35 -6.45 -0.53
N LEU A 69 -14.46 -6.95 0.01
CA LEU A 69 -15.71 -6.18 0.08
C LEU A 69 -15.59 -4.96 1.00
N GLU A 70 -14.77 -5.04 2.06
CA GLU A 70 -14.52 -3.89 2.92
C GLU A 70 -13.64 -2.84 2.23
N VAL A 71 -12.68 -3.29 1.41
CA VAL A 71 -11.84 -2.40 0.60
C VAL A 71 -12.71 -1.68 -0.44
N LEU A 72 -13.53 -2.42 -1.19
CA LEU A 72 -14.46 -1.86 -2.17
C LEU A 72 -15.44 -0.87 -1.52
N ALA A 73 -16.06 -1.26 -0.39
CA ALA A 73 -16.96 -0.37 0.33
C ALA A 73 -16.25 0.91 0.83
N SER A 74 -14.97 0.80 1.21
CA SER A 74 -14.17 1.97 1.61
C SER A 74 -13.94 2.93 0.45
N TRP A 75 -13.67 2.41 -0.74
CA TRP A 75 -13.48 3.22 -1.94
C TRP A 75 -14.77 3.92 -2.37
N ILE A 76 -15.90 3.22 -2.33
CA ILE A 76 -17.22 3.82 -2.67
C ILE A 76 -17.61 4.88 -1.63
N ASP A 77 -17.45 4.59 -0.34
CA ASP A 77 -17.74 5.55 0.74
C ASP A 77 -16.87 6.82 0.61
N TRP A 78 -15.59 6.65 0.31
CA TRP A 78 -14.68 7.77 0.03
C TRP A 78 -15.12 8.55 -1.22
N ALA A 79 -15.41 7.87 -2.32
CA ALA A 79 -15.83 8.52 -3.56
C ALA A 79 -17.10 9.37 -3.34
N ASN A 80 -18.05 8.90 -2.54
CA ASN A 80 -19.25 9.63 -2.20
C ASN A 80 -18.98 10.93 -1.43
N LYS A 81 -17.91 10.98 -0.65
CA LYS A 81 -17.49 12.13 0.17
C LYS A 81 -16.53 13.08 -0.56
N THR A 82 -15.95 12.63 -1.67
CA THR A 82 -14.94 13.38 -2.40
C THR A 82 -15.46 13.85 -3.76
N PRO A 83 -15.83 15.15 -3.90
CA PRO A 83 -16.46 15.67 -5.12
C PRO A 83 -15.67 15.41 -6.41
N ASN A 84 -14.35 15.49 -6.33
CA ASN A 84 -13.45 15.35 -7.48
C ASN A 84 -12.95 13.91 -7.68
N SER A 85 -13.50 12.92 -6.96
CA SER A 85 -13.12 11.52 -7.16
C SER A 85 -13.45 11.05 -8.58
N TYR A 86 -12.47 10.41 -9.24
CA TYR A 86 -12.69 9.83 -10.56
C TYR A 86 -13.77 8.74 -10.57
N LEU A 87 -14.00 8.07 -9.44
CA LEU A 87 -15.03 7.04 -9.29
C LEU A 87 -16.45 7.65 -9.36
N ARG A 88 -16.62 8.92 -9.02
CA ARG A 88 -17.93 9.62 -9.18
C ARG A 88 -18.31 9.87 -10.63
N LYS A 89 -17.35 9.76 -11.55
CA LYS A 89 -17.62 9.84 -13.00
C LYS A 89 -18.22 8.55 -13.54
N MET A 90 -18.22 7.47 -12.76
CA MET A 90 -18.86 6.21 -13.13
C MET A 90 -20.39 6.33 -12.98
N LYS A 91 -21.13 5.60 -13.79
CA LYS A 91 -22.60 5.66 -13.83
C LYS A 91 -23.26 5.24 -12.51
N ASN A 92 -22.62 4.30 -11.82
CA ASN A 92 -23.13 3.72 -10.57
C ASN A 92 -22.01 3.03 -9.77
N PRO A 93 -22.26 2.63 -8.52
CA PRO A 93 -21.29 1.92 -7.69
C PRO A 93 -20.80 0.59 -8.28
N THR A 94 -21.63 -0.12 -9.06
CA THR A 94 -21.24 -1.36 -9.73
C THR A 94 -20.10 -1.11 -10.71
N GLU A 95 -20.27 -0.13 -11.60
CA GLU A 95 -19.25 0.26 -12.57
C GLU A 95 -17.96 0.73 -11.88
N ALA A 96 -18.08 1.49 -10.80
CA ALA A 96 -16.93 1.94 -10.01
C ALA A 96 -16.17 0.75 -9.40
N CYS A 97 -16.86 -0.24 -8.85
CA CYS A 97 -16.23 -1.45 -8.33
C CYS A 97 -15.54 -2.27 -9.42
N HIS A 98 -16.18 -2.46 -10.56
CA HIS A 98 -15.55 -3.14 -11.70
C HIS A 98 -14.34 -2.39 -12.23
N LYS A 99 -14.38 -1.05 -12.24
CA LYS A 99 -13.20 -0.24 -12.59
C LYS A 99 -12.02 -0.45 -11.66
N LEU A 100 -12.27 -0.60 -10.36
CA LEU A 100 -11.23 -0.90 -9.37
C LEU A 100 -10.67 -2.32 -9.50
N MET A 101 -11.50 -3.27 -9.93
CA MET A 101 -11.19 -4.69 -10.02
C MET A 101 -10.76 -5.16 -11.40
N ASN A 102 -10.79 -4.31 -12.43
CA ASN A 102 -10.27 -4.68 -13.75
C ASN A 102 -8.72 -4.75 -13.72
N PRO A 103 -8.05 -5.40 -14.69
CA PRO A 103 -6.59 -5.59 -14.67
C PRO A 103 -5.78 -4.30 -14.47
N GLU A 104 -6.29 -3.16 -14.97
CA GLU A 104 -5.67 -1.85 -14.79
C GLU A 104 -6.15 -1.12 -13.54
N GLY A 105 -7.08 -1.70 -12.81
CA GLY A 105 -7.66 -1.14 -11.61
C GLY A 105 -6.71 -1.22 -10.41
N GLN A 106 -6.90 -0.29 -9.50
CA GLN A 106 -6.02 -0.15 -8.33
C GLN A 106 -6.03 -1.39 -7.44
N ILE A 107 -7.22 -1.96 -7.19
CA ILE A 107 -7.34 -3.13 -6.31
C ILE A 107 -6.80 -4.39 -6.99
N ALA A 108 -7.07 -4.56 -8.29
CA ALA A 108 -6.53 -5.71 -9.03
C ALA A 108 -5.00 -5.71 -9.04
N LYS A 109 -4.36 -4.56 -9.21
CA LYS A 109 -2.89 -4.43 -9.14
C LYS A 109 -2.33 -4.84 -7.78
N GLU A 110 -3.01 -4.48 -6.69
CA GLU A 110 -2.62 -4.91 -5.34
C GLU A 110 -2.81 -6.43 -5.14
N LEU A 111 -3.86 -7.02 -5.73
CA LEU A 111 -4.07 -8.47 -5.72
C LEU A 111 -2.96 -9.22 -6.49
N VAL A 112 -2.55 -8.70 -7.64
CA VAL A 112 -1.42 -9.24 -8.41
C VAL A 112 -0.12 -9.14 -7.60
N CYS A 113 0.13 -8.01 -6.95
CA CYS A 113 1.26 -7.81 -6.05
C CYS A 113 1.25 -8.82 -4.90
N MET A 114 0.12 -8.99 -4.23
CA MET A 114 -0.05 -9.97 -3.16
C MET A 114 0.22 -11.40 -3.66
N HIS A 115 -0.34 -11.77 -4.81
CA HIS A 115 -0.12 -13.09 -5.41
C HIS A 115 1.36 -13.35 -5.71
N HIS A 116 2.07 -12.34 -6.20
CA HIS A 116 3.52 -12.43 -6.41
C HIS A 116 4.27 -12.64 -5.08
N LEU A 117 3.91 -11.89 -4.04
CA LEU A 117 4.54 -11.99 -2.72
C LEU A 117 4.26 -13.31 -2.00
N LEU A 118 3.17 -14.01 -2.34
CA LEU A 118 2.83 -15.33 -1.79
C LEU A 118 3.69 -16.47 -2.36
N LYS A 119 4.43 -16.24 -3.44
CA LYS A 119 5.33 -17.24 -4.01
C LYS A 119 6.37 -17.67 -2.98
N PRO A 120 6.73 -18.98 -2.91
CA PRO A 120 7.67 -19.53 -1.91
C PRO A 120 8.99 -18.78 -1.82
N GLU A 121 9.55 -18.36 -2.95
CA GLU A 121 10.81 -17.61 -3.04
C GLU A 121 10.75 -16.23 -2.40
N ASN A 122 9.56 -15.64 -2.27
CA ASN A 122 9.37 -14.30 -1.69
C ASN A 122 8.96 -14.34 -0.22
N LYS A 123 8.66 -15.51 0.33
CA LYS A 123 8.10 -15.67 1.68
C LYS A 123 8.93 -15.03 2.79
N HIS A 124 10.25 -15.00 2.65
CA HIS A 124 11.14 -14.40 3.65
C HIS A 124 11.23 -12.87 3.55
N HIS A 125 10.74 -12.29 2.45
CA HIS A 125 10.68 -10.85 2.23
C HIS A 125 9.41 -10.20 2.74
N VAL A 126 8.33 -10.97 2.98
CA VAL A 126 7.02 -10.40 3.29
C VAL A 126 6.44 -10.92 4.60
N GLN A 127 5.81 -10.02 5.35
CA GLN A 127 4.90 -10.33 6.44
C GLN A 127 3.52 -9.79 6.10
N PHE A 128 2.57 -10.68 5.90
CA PHE A 128 1.16 -10.29 5.77
C PHE A 128 0.58 -9.99 7.15
N ILE A 129 -0.14 -8.89 7.25
CA ILE A 129 -0.79 -8.42 8.46
C ILE A 129 -2.28 -8.20 8.17
N ASP A 130 -3.13 -8.87 8.91
CA ASP A 130 -4.56 -8.62 8.85
C ASP A 130 -4.91 -7.25 9.46
N TYR A 131 -5.75 -6.49 8.75
CA TYR A 131 -6.18 -5.17 9.21
C TYR A 131 -6.93 -5.25 10.55
N ASP A 132 -7.74 -6.29 10.75
CA ASP A 132 -8.48 -6.45 12.00
C ASP A 132 -7.55 -6.80 13.15
N GLU A 133 -6.53 -7.62 12.93
CA GLU A 133 -5.52 -7.94 13.95
C GLU A 133 -4.78 -6.70 14.41
N ILE A 134 -4.32 -5.83 13.51
CA ILE A 134 -3.60 -4.61 13.92
C ILE A 134 -4.50 -3.63 14.67
N VAL A 135 -5.79 -3.61 14.38
CA VAL A 135 -6.74 -2.73 15.07
C VAL A 135 -7.20 -3.29 16.42
N MET A 136 -7.42 -4.61 16.49
CA MET A 136 -7.95 -5.26 17.70
C MET A 136 -6.86 -5.63 18.71
N GLU A 137 -5.70 -6.05 18.22
CA GLU A 137 -4.55 -6.49 19.02
C GLU A 137 -3.25 -5.74 18.64
N PRO A 138 -3.23 -4.38 18.64
CA PRO A 138 -2.15 -3.58 18.06
C PRO A 138 -0.78 -3.89 18.65
N LYS A 139 -0.71 -4.09 19.97
CA LYS A 139 0.56 -4.40 20.66
C LYS A 139 1.14 -5.73 20.21
N LYS A 140 0.32 -6.77 20.07
CA LYS A 140 0.73 -8.10 19.62
C LYS A 140 1.20 -8.03 18.16
N THR A 141 0.39 -7.44 17.30
CA THR A 141 0.65 -7.33 15.86
C THR A 141 1.91 -6.53 15.56
N ILE A 142 2.09 -5.37 16.19
CA ILE A 142 3.31 -4.57 16.05
C ILE A 142 4.55 -5.31 16.57
N ASN A 143 4.43 -6.09 17.65
CA ASN A 143 5.55 -6.93 18.11
C ASN A 143 5.93 -8.02 17.09
N THR A 144 4.97 -8.58 16.37
CA THR A 144 5.22 -9.52 15.27
C THR A 144 5.97 -8.82 14.13
N ILE A 145 5.56 -7.60 13.78
CA ILE A 145 6.25 -6.78 12.78
C ILE A 145 7.71 -6.51 13.20
N TYR A 146 7.95 -6.08 14.44
CA TYR A 146 9.32 -5.86 14.93
C TYR A 146 10.19 -7.11 14.86
N LYS A 147 9.63 -8.27 15.21
CA LYS A 147 10.32 -9.56 15.11
C LYS A 147 10.68 -9.89 13.65
N PHE A 148 9.75 -9.69 12.74
CA PHE A 148 9.98 -9.92 11.31
C PHE A 148 11.03 -8.98 10.72
N LEU A 149 11.00 -7.70 11.10
CA LEU A 149 11.96 -6.70 10.66
C LEU A 149 13.35 -6.87 11.30
N GLY A 150 13.46 -7.62 12.39
CA GLY A 150 14.71 -7.77 13.16
C GLY A 150 15.16 -6.48 13.85
N ILE A 151 14.22 -5.59 14.21
CA ILE A 151 14.52 -4.30 14.83
C ILE A 151 14.07 -4.26 16.30
N PRO A 152 14.69 -3.40 17.15
CA PRO A 152 14.30 -3.25 18.53
C PRO A 152 12.86 -2.80 18.69
N LYS A 153 12.17 -3.34 19.71
CA LYS A 153 10.80 -2.95 20.04
C LYS A 153 10.75 -1.52 20.55
N PHE A 154 9.76 -0.78 20.09
CA PHE A 154 9.42 0.54 20.59
C PHE A 154 8.11 0.49 21.40
N LYS A 155 8.02 1.31 22.44
CA LYS A 155 6.81 1.40 23.26
C LYS A 155 5.83 2.39 22.61
N HIS A 156 4.82 1.86 21.95
CA HIS A 156 3.79 2.67 21.30
C HIS A 156 2.67 3.07 22.27
N ASN A 157 2.10 4.25 22.05
CA ASN A 157 0.82 4.64 22.57
C ASN A 157 -0.25 4.41 21.47
N PHE A 158 -1.18 3.48 21.72
CA PHE A 158 -2.24 3.17 20.75
C PHE A 158 -3.56 3.91 21.06
N LYS A 159 -3.60 4.71 22.13
CA LYS A 159 -4.79 5.46 22.55
C LYS A 159 -4.86 6.83 21.92
N THR A 160 -3.72 7.44 21.68
CA THR A 160 -3.62 8.77 21.09
C THR A 160 -2.45 8.82 20.12
N PHE A 161 -2.59 9.60 19.05
CA PHE A 161 -1.53 9.87 18.10
C PHE A 161 -1.34 11.37 17.94
N ASP A 162 -0.07 11.80 17.88
CA ASP A 162 0.25 13.18 17.58
C ASP A 162 0.09 13.47 16.10
N GLN A 163 -0.25 14.71 15.76
CA GLN A 163 -0.21 15.17 14.38
C GLN A 163 1.24 15.27 13.92
N ILE A 164 1.55 14.63 12.79
CA ILE A 164 2.87 14.76 12.19
C ILE A 164 2.99 16.14 11.56
N LYS A 165 4.09 16.83 11.88
CA LYS A 165 4.50 18.06 11.22
C LYS A 165 5.75 17.80 10.40
N ILE A 166 5.73 18.21 9.14
CA ILE A 166 6.88 18.17 8.24
C ILE A 166 7.30 19.62 7.99
N ASN A 167 8.52 19.97 8.36
CA ASN A 167 9.04 21.36 8.29
C ASN A 167 8.12 22.38 8.99
N GLY A 168 7.54 22.00 10.13
CA GLY A 168 6.63 22.85 10.90
C GLY A 168 5.19 22.92 10.38
N LEU A 169 4.90 22.37 9.22
CA LEU A 169 3.57 22.33 8.61
C LEU A 169 2.86 21.03 8.97
N GLY A 170 1.60 21.13 9.39
CA GLY A 170 0.72 19.96 9.56
C GLY A 170 0.47 19.27 8.23
N TYR A 171 0.37 17.94 8.27
CA TYR A 171 0.01 17.18 7.07
C TYR A 171 -1.43 17.54 6.64
N ASP A 172 -1.57 18.06 5.44
CA ASP A 172 -2.84 18.39 4.81
C ASP A 172 -3.05 17.54 3.54
N ASP A 173 -4.07 16.73 3.56
CA ASP A 173 -4.46 15.87 2.43
C ASP A 173 -5.74 16.34 1.72
N SER A 174 -6.18 17.56 1.97
CA SER A 174 -7.40 18.14 1.39
C SER A 174 -7.42 18.11 -0.15
N ILE A 175 -6.24 18.16 -0.78
CA ILE A 175 -6.08 18.00 -2.24
C ILE A 175 -6.61 16.65 -2.74
N PHE A 176 -6.50 15.59 -1.93
CA PHE A 176 -6.91 14.23 -2.29
C PHE A 176 -8.34 13.88 -1.82
N GLY A 177 -9.00 14.80 -1.13
CA GLY A 177 -10.30 14.58 -0.51
C GLY A 177 -10.24 14.58 1.02
N GLU A 178 -11.31 15.00 1.65
CA GLU A 178 -11.34 15.20 3.09
C GLU A 178 -11.03 13.91 3.88
N GLY A 179 -10.00 13.98 4.72
CA GLY A 179 -9.70 13.01 5.75
C GLY A 179 -9.21 11.63 5.27
N MET A 180 -8.74 11.51 4.02
CA MET A 180 -8.30 10.22 3.48
C MET A 180 -7.02 9.73 4.16
N HIS A 181 -6.07 10.62 4.38
CA HIS A 181 -4.77 10.33 5.00
C HIS A 181 -4.56 11.06 6.32
N THR A 182 -5.56 11.79 6.79
CA THR A 182 -5.47 12.54 8.06
C THR A 182 -5.30 11.59 9.24
N ILE A 183 -4.29 11.84 10.06
CA ILE A 183 -4.03 11.06 11.28
C ILE A 183 -5.16 11.30 12.28
N LYS A 184 -5.87 10.22 12.62
CA LYS A 184 -6.90 10.28 13.67
C LYS A 184 -6.25 10.25 15.04
N THR A 185 -6.29 11.38 15.75
CA THR A 185 -5.66 11.55 17.07
C THR A 185 -6.25 10.69 18.17
N LYS A 186 -7.49 10.20 18.02
CA LYS A 186 -8.21 9.39 19.00
C LYS A 186 -7.79 7.90 19.07
N GLY A 187 -6.64 7.57 18.49
CA GLY A 187 -6.12 6.20 18.52
C GLY A 187 -6.72 5.27 17.47
N LEU A 188 -6.38 3.99 17.58
CA LEU A 188 -6.85 2.97 16.64
C LEU A 188 -8.31 2.62 16.89
N THR A 189 -9.13 2.73 15.86
CA THR A 189 -10.55 2.35 15.91
C THR A 189 -10.93 1.57 14.68
N LYS A 190 -11.63 0.44 14.85
CA LYS A 190 -12.17 -0.32 13.73
C LYS A 190 -13.27 0.49 13.05
N THR A 191 -13.10 0.74 11.77
CA THR A 191 -14.14 1.35 10.96
C THR A 191 -15.22 0.30 10.63
N LYS A 192 -16.41 0.47 11.19
CA LYS A 192 -17.56 -0.39 10.86
C LYS A 192 -18.29 0.17 9.65
N ARG A 193 -18.41 -0.61 8.58
CA ARG A 193 -19.20 -0.28 7.39
C ARG A 193 -20.32 -1.30 7.19
N ASN A 194 -21.49 -0.82 6.84
CA ASN A 194 -22.57 -1.71 6.40
C ASN A 194 -22.38 -2.03 4.91
N ILE A 195 -21.70 -3.14 4.62
CA ILE A 195 -21.36 -3.58 3.27
C ILE A 195 -22.60 -3.66 2.38
N LYS A 196 -23.68 -4.27 2.88
CA LYS A 196 -24.94 -4.45 2.12
C LYS A 196 -25.63 -3.14 1.80
N LYS A 197 -25.38 -2.07 2.56
CA LYS A 197 -25.93 -0.74 2.29
C LYS A 197 -25.10 0.04 1.27
N ILE A 198 -23.79 -0.23 1.21
CA ILE A 198 -22.84 0.51 0.37
C ILE A 198 -22.65 -0.15 -0.98
N LEU A 199 -22.53 -1.49 -1.00
CA LEU A 199 -22.26 -2.23 -2.22
C LEU A 199 -23.52 -2.88 -2.79
N PRO A 200 -23.71 -2.81 -4.12
CA PRO A 200 -24.73 -3.57 -4.81
C PRO A 200 -24.59 -5.07 -4.59
N LYS A 201 -25.74 -5.79 -4.60
CA LYS A 201 -25.75 -7.26 -4.42
C LYS A 201 -24.85 -7.97 -5.43
N GLU A 202 -24.90 -7.56 -6.70
CA GLU A 202 -24.06 -8.08 -7.78
C GLU A 202 -22.57 -8.07 -7.41
N ILE A 203 -22.07 -6.97 -6.83
CA ILE A 203 -20.68 -6.83 -6.40
C ILE A 203 -20.35 -7.76 -5.24
N ILE A 204 -21.29 -7.90 -4.30
CA ILE A 204 -21.12 -8.82 -3.17
C ILE A 204 -21.04 -10.27 -3.66
N ASP A 205 -21.92 -10.65 -4.58
CA ASP A 205 -21.97 -12.01 -5.13
C ASP A 205 -20.74 -12.32 -6.01
N THR A 206 -20.24 -11.32 -6.76
CA THR A 206 -19.09 -11.47 -7.65
C THR A 206 -17.76 -11.56 -6.89
N TYR A 207 -17.53 -10.62 -5.96
CA TYR A 207 -16.21 -10.48 -5.33
C TYR A 207 -16.13 -11.02 -3.90
N GLY A 208 -17.27 -11.35 -3.28
CA GLY A 208 -17.30 -11.83 -1.89
C GLY A 208 -16.65 -13.19 -1.68
N LYS A 209 -16.38 -13.94 -2.75
CA LYS A 209 -15.70 -15.24 -2.72
C LYS A 209 -14.17 -15.11 -2.78
N ILE A 210 -13.63 -13.93 -3.05
CA ILE A 210 -12.19 -13.69 -3.04
C ILE A 210 -11.73 -13.71 -1.59
N GLN A 211 -10.98 -14.73 -1.24
CA GLN A 211 -10.34 -14.85 0.07
C GLN A 211 -8.88 -14.45 -0.08
N PHE A 212 -8.41 -13.65 0.84
CA PHE A 212 -6.98 -13.49 1.08
C PHE A 212 -6.55 -14.66 1.98
N VAL A 213 -5.44 -15.26 1.67
CA VAL A 213 -4.90 -16.46 2.36
C VAL A 213 -4.76 -16.23 3.85
#